data_370e16a7cbf4648d1f648e6aa993f186
#
_entry.id   370e16a7cbf4648d1f648e6aa993f186
#
_cell.length_a   1.000
_cell.length_b   1.000
_cell.length_c   1.000
_cell.angle_alpha   90.00
_cell.angle_beta   90.00
_cell.angle_gamma   90.00
#
_symmetry.space_group_name_H-M   'P 1'
#
loop_
_entity.id
_entity.type
_entity.pdbx_description
1 polymer ?
#
loop_
_entity_poly.entity_id
_entity_poly.type
_entity_poly.pdbx_seq_one_letter_code
_entity_poly.pdbx_strand_id
1 'polypeptide(L)'
;MNIQEAKQIKIADYLQSLGYSPVKQQGNCLWYKSPFRQETEASFKVNTDRSLWFDYGLGRGGNIIALAGVLYASDHVPYLLGKIAEQ
;
A
#
# COMPACT_ATOMS: atom_id res chain seq x y z
N MET A 1 -13.12 -0.84 12.65
CA MET A 1 -13.04 -0.52 11.21
C MET A 1 -13.51 -1.71 10.42
N ASN A 2 -14.34 -1.47 9.39
CA ASN A 2 -14.79 -2.53 8.48
C ASN A 2 -14.08 -2.40 7.12
N ILE A 3 -14.35 -3.36 6.23
CA ILE A 3 -13.69 -3.40 4.91
C ILE A 3 -13.98 -2.13 4.11
N GLN A 4 -15.22 -1.65 4.11
CA GLN A 4 -15.60 -0.46 3.36
C GLN A 4 -14.86 0.78 3.86
N GLU A 5 -14.76 0.94 5.17
CA GLU A 5 -14.02 2.04 5.75
C GLU A 5 -12.53 1.99 5.39
N ALA A 6 -11.94 0.81 5.46
CA ALA A 6 -10.53 0.63 5.09
C ALA A 6 -10.28 1.00 3.63
N LYS A 7 -11.17 0.60 2.72
CA LYS A 7 -11.02 0.89 1.30
C LYS A 7 -11.14 2.37 0.96
N GLN A 8 -11.70 3.18 1.83
CA GLN A 8 -11.79 4.62 1.63
C GLN A 8 -10.51 5.35 2.03
N ILE A 9 -9.62 4.69 2.76
CA ILE A 9 -8.31 5.26 3.10
C ILE A 9 -7.44 5.26 1.85
N LYS A 10 -6.84 6.42 1.54
CA LYS A 10 -5.91 6.51 0.41
C LYS A 10 -4.63 5.76 0.73
N ILE A 11 -4.20 4.90 -0.18
CA ILE A 11 -2.97 4.12 0.02
C ILE A 11 -1.77 5.04 0.23
N ALA A 12 -1.70 6.17 -0.50
CA ALA A 12 -0.61 7.13 -0.33
C ALA A 12 -0.56 7.68 1.10
N ASP A 13 -1.72 8.00 1.69
CA ASP A 13 -1.79 8.49 3.07
C ASP A 13 -1.37 7.40 4.06
N TYR A 14 -1.80 6.18 3.81
CA TYR A 14 -1.43 5.04 4.66
C TYR A 14 0.08 4.80 4.62
N LEU A 15 0.68 4.80 3.43
CA LEU A 15 2.13 4.65 3.29
C LEU A 15 2.88 5.78 4.00
N GLN A 16 2.39 7.02 3.89
CA GLN A 16 3.01 8.15 4.56
C GLN A 16 2.97 7.97 6.09
N SER A 17 1.86 7.46 6.63
CA SER A 17 1.75 7.20 8.06
C SER A 17 2.75 6.16 8.55
N LEU A 18 3.16 5.25 7.65
CA LEU A 18 4.17 4.23 7.93
C LEU A 18 5.60 4.70 7.68
N GLY A 19 5.77 5.94 7.21
CA GLY A 19 7.09 6.51 6.97
C GLY A 19 7.61 6.38 5.54
N TYR A 20 6.76 6.00 4.59
CA TYR A 20 7.15 5.86 3.19
C TYR A 20 6.70 7.08 2.40
N SER A 21 7.60 7.61 1.56
CA SER A 21 7.33 8.73 0.67
C SER A 21 7.62 8.33 -0.77
N PRO A 22 6.86 8.87 -1.76
CA PRO A 22 7.13 8.54 -3.15
C PRO A 22 8.43 9.17 -3.61
N VAL A 23 9.14 8.50 -4.53
CA VAL A 23 10.35 9.02 -5.14
C VAL A 23 10.07 9.81 -6.39
N LYS A 24 8.91 9.58 -7.04
CA LYS A 24 8.48 10.37 -8.19
C LYS A 24 6.98 10.22 -8.40
N GLN A 25 6.42 11.13 -9.20
CA GLN A 25 5.01 11.10 -9.60
C GLN A 25 4.93 11.22 -11.11
N GLN A 26 4.07 10.40 -11.73
CA GLN A 26 3.78 10.46 -13.15
C GLN A 26 2.27 10.37 -13.33
N GLY A 27 1.64 11.50 -13.71
CA GLY A 27 0.19 11.56 -13.81
C GLY A 27 -0.47 11.24 -12.47
N ASN A 28 -1.34 10.25 -12.47
CA ASN A 28 -2.05 9.79 -11.27
C ASN A 28 -1.34 8.61 -10.59
N CYS A 29 -0.07 8.36 -10.92
CA CYS A 29 0.70 7.27 -10.34
C CYS A 29 1.84 7.82 -9.49
N LEU A 30 1.98 7.27 -8.28
CA LEU A 30 3.11 7.55 -7.39
C LEU A 30 4.02 6.32 -7.37
N TRP A 31 5.32 6.55 -7.49
CA TRP A 31 6.32 5.48 -7.49
C TRP A 31 7.11 5.52 -6.21
N TYR A 32 7.27 4.35 -5.60
CA TYR A 32 7.97 4.16 -4.32
C TYR A 32 9.04 3.09 -4.46
N LYS A 33 10.06 3.17 -3.62
CA LYS A 33 10.84 1.98 -3.31
C LYS A 33 9.93 1.05 -2.54
N SER A 34 9.98 -0.25 -2.83
CA SER A 34 9.04 -1.19 -2.24
C SER A 34 9.08 -1.16 -0.70
N PRO A 35 7.91 -1.10 -0.03
CA PRO A 35 7.87 -1.20 1.43
C PRO A 35 8.14 -2.61 1.93
N PHE A 36 8.25 -3.60 1.04
CA PHE A 36 8.42 -5.00 1.40
C PHE A 36 9.88 -5.44 1.45
N ARG A 37 10.79 -4.63 0.92
CA ARG A 37 12.21 -4.95 0.84
C ARG A 37 13.04 -3.69 0.67
N GLN A 38 14.36 -3.81 0.85
CA GLN A 38 15.28 -2.73 0.53
C GLN A 38 15.61 -2.78 -0.96
N GLU A 39 15.55 -1.62 -1.62
CA GLU A 39 15.92 -1.53 -3.04
C GLU A 39 16.42 -0.13 -3.37
N THR A 40 17.13 -0.02 -4.49
CA THR A 40 17.70 1.26 -4.94
C THR A 40 16.82 1.95 -5.98
N GLU A 41 15.93 1.19 -6.63
CA GLU A 41 15.05 1.73 -7.67
C GLU A 41 13.58 1.59 -7.26
N ALA A 42 12.75 2.50 -7.75
CA ALA A 42 11.32 2.45 -7.47
C ALA A 42 10.66 1.37 -8.32
N SER A 43 10.07 0.37 -7.67
CA SER A 43 9.36 -0.71 -8.33
C SER A 43 7.95 -0.94 -7.77
N PHE A 44 7.51 -0.06 -6.89
CA PHE A 44 6.17 -0.11 -6.28
C PHE A 44 5.39 1.10 -6.76
N LYS A 45 4.22 0.86 -7.35
CA LYS A 45 3.40 1.92 -7.95
C LYS A 45 2.05 1.99 -7.26
N VAL A 46 1.58 3.20 -6.99
CA VAL A 46 0.24 3.46 -6.47
C VAL A 46 -0.53 4.27 -7.49
N ASN A 47 -1.70 3.76 -7.90
CA ASN A 47 -2.65 4.52 -8.71
C ASN A 47 -3.56 5.29 -7.75
N THR A 48 -3.44 6.62 -7.74
CA THR A 48 -4.16 7.45 -6.77
C THR A 48 -5.65 7.55 -7.06
N ASP A 49 -6.05 7.42 -8.33
CA ASP A 49 -7.48 7.49 -8.71
C ASP A 49 -8.23 6.25 -8.25
N ARG A 50 -7.60 5.08 -8.37
CA ARG A 50 -8.23 3.80 -8.03
C ARG A 50 -7.91 3.32 -6.64
N SER A 51 -6.93 3.93 -5.98
CA SER A 51 -6.39 3.48 -4.69
C SER A 51 -5.99 2.00 -4.77
N LEU A 52 -5.17 1.69 -5.77
CA LEU A 52 -4.59 0.36 -5.99
C LEU A 52 -3.09 0.48 -6.09
N TRP A 53 -2.40 -0.58 -5.70
CA TRP A 53 -0.94 -0.66 -5.79
C TRP A 53 -0.53 -1.85 -6.63
N PHE A 54 0.69 -1.80 -7.15
CA PHE A 54 1.32 -2.94 -7.82
C PHE A 54 2.81 -2.91 -7.56
N ASP A 55 3.36 -4.07 -7.15
CA ASP A 55 4.79 -4.23 -6.92
C ASP A 55 5.37 -5.09 -8.05
N TYR A 56 6.20 -4.48 -8.88
CA TYR A 56 6.77 -5.17 -10.05
C TYR A 56 7.79 -6.24 -9.64
N GLY A 57 8.43 -6.10 -8.50
CA GLY A 57 9.34 -7.12 -8.00
C GLY A 57 8.64 -8.37 -7.51
N LEU A 58 7.46 -8.22 -6.90
CA LEU A 58 6.65 -9.34 -6.44
C LEU A 58 5.72 -9.87 -7.53
N GLY A 59 5.39 -9.03 -8.54
CA GLY A 59 4.40 -9.40 -9.54
C GLY A 59 2.98 -9.46 -8.99
N ARG A 60 2.65 -8.68 -7.94
CA ARG A 60 1.30 -8.66 -7.37
C ARG A 60 0.91 -7.26 -6.94
N GLY A 61 -0.38 -7.06 -6.78
CA GLY A 61 -0.96 -5.80 -6.35
C GLY A 61 -2.33 -6.00 -5.73
N GLY A 62 -3.01 -4.88 -5.46
CA GLY A 62 -4.35 -4.94 -4.87
C GLY A 62 -4.74 -3.64 -4.19
N ASN A 63 -5.66 -3.75 -3.23
CA ASN A 63 -6.15 -2.63 -2.42
C ASN A 63 -5.34 -2.50 -1.13
N ILE A 64 -5.79 -1.61 -0.23
CA ILE A 64 -5.09 -1.37 1.04
C ILE A 64 -5.07 -2.62 1.93
N ILE A 65 -6.11 -3.44 1.90
CA ILE A 65 -6.17 -4.66 2.69
C ILE A 65 -5.13 -5.66 2.19
N ALA A 66 -5.00 -5.81 0.87
CA ALA A 66 -3.97 -6.66 0.27
C ALA A 66 -2.57 -6.15 0.61
N LEU A 67 -2.38 -4.82 0.63
CA LEU A 67 -1.10 -4.21 1.02
C LEU A 67 -0.75 -4.58 2.46
N ALA A 68 -1.69 -4.40 3.38
CA ALA A 68 -1.46 -4.78 4.78
C ALA A 68 -1.19 -6.29 4.90
N GLY A 69 -1.87 -7.11 4.09
CA GLY A 69 -1.65 -8.55 4.07
C GLY A 69 -0.21 -8.93 3.76
N VAL A 70 0.44 -8.24 2.83
CA VAL A 70 1.85 -8.48 2.53
C VAL A 70 2.73 -7.92 3.62
N LEU A 71 2.45 -6.70 4.10
CA LEU A 71 3.26 -6.05 5.15
C LEU A 71 3.29 -6.85 6.44
N TYR A 72 2.17 -7.44 6.83
CA TYR A 72 2.05 -8.18 8.09
C TYR A 72 2.06 -9.70 7.90
N ALA A 73 2.30 -10.16 6.67
CA ALA A 73 2.38 -11.58 6.33
C ALA A 73 1.16 -12.35 6.85
N SER A 74 -0.04 -11.83 6.59
CA SER A 74 -1.30 -12.40 7.09
C SER A 74 -2.39 -12.27 6.03
N ASP A 75 -3.33 -13.19 6.04
CA ASP A 75 -4.57 -13.11 5.26
C ASP A 75 -5.82 -13.01 6.15
N HIS A 76 -5.61 -12.83 7.45
CA HIS A 76 -6.72 -12.74 8.41
C HIS A 76 -7.28 -11.30 8.42
N VAL A 77 -8.38 -11.09 7.73
CA VAL A 77 -8.92 -9.75 7.48
C VAL A 77 -9.20 -8.95 8.77
N PRO A 78 -9.84 -9.50 9.83
CA PRO A 78 -10.04 -8.73 11.06
C PRO A 78 -8.73 -8.23 11.68
N TYR A 79 -7.68 -9.03 11.66
CA TYR A 79 -6.36 -8.62 12.14
C TYR A 79 -5.81 -7.46 11.30
N LEU A 80 -5.91 -7.57 9.95
CA LEU A 80 -5.42 -6.54 9.05
C LEU A 80 -6.17 -5.23 9.20
N LEU A 81 -7.49 -5.30 9.38
CA LEU A 81 -8.30 -4.10 9.64
C LEU A 81 -7.87 -3.40 10.92
N GLY A 82 -7.55 -4.17 11.95
CA GLY A 82 -7.01 -3.62 13.20
C GLY A 82 -5.68 -2.93 12.99
N LYS A 83 -4.79 -3.52 12.19
CA LYS A 83 -3.48 -2.92 11.88
C LYS A 83 -3.63 -1.63 11.08
N ILE A 84 -4.53 -1.60 10.10
CA ILE A 84 -4.80 -0.39 9.33
C ILE A 84 -5.35 0.70 10.24
N ALA A 85 -6.23 0.35 11.17
CA ALA A 85 -6.84 1.31 12.08
C ALA A 85 -5.85 1.93 13.08
N GLU A 86 -4.72 1.28 13.31
CA GLU A 86 -3.68 1.79 14.21
C GLU A 86 -2.92 2.99 13.64
N GLN A 87 -3.04 3.26 12.36
CA GLN A 87 -2.26 4.31 11.69
C GLN A 87 -3.03 5.62 11.47
#